data_aceeb287fb7103fa3c060e8363d1a12e
#
_entry.id   aceeb287fb7103fa3c060e8363d1a12e
#
_cell.length_a   1.000
_cell.length_b   1.000
_cell.length_c   1.000
_cell.angle_alpha   90.00
_cell.angle_beta   90.00
_cell.angle_gamma   90.00
#
_symmetry.space_group_name_H-M   'P 1'
#
loop_
_entity.id
_entity.type
_entity.pdbx_description
1 polymer ?
#
loop_
_entity_poly.entity_id
_entity_poly.type
_entity_poly.pdbx_seq_one_letter_code
_entity_poly.pdbx_strand_id
1 'polypeptide(L)'
;MKLRSAGSALLIAVLLVFFSLFLILPVYTVAKDGLDPALLAEIFNNFLYREGLINSLGIAIVTTFLVTLIALPPALLYDRFEFPGKNWSHLAIMAPMILPPFVGALGFQQILGYYGVLNGILASLGLERIDFLGGEGKFFAVCIMEALHLYPILYLNLVTALGNIDPAMNEAAANL
;
A
#
# COMPACT_ATOMS: atom_id res chain seq x y z
N MET A 1 -38.98 -5.01 8.16
CA MET A 1 -38.24 -5.56 9.31
C MET A 1 -38.71 -4.79 10.55
N LYS A 2 -39.53 -5.36 11.44
CA LYS A 2 -40.06 -4.66 12.62
C LYS A 2 -38.99 -4.69 13.73
N LEU A 3 -38.49 -3.55 14.11
CA LEU A 3 -37.68 -3.38 15.32
C LEU A 3 -38.52 -3.77 16.53
N ARG A 4 -38.29 -4.94 17.09
CA ARG A 4 -39.23 -5.63 17.97
C ARG A 4 -39.01 -5.44 19.46
N SER A 5 -38.10 -4.54 19.91
CA SER A 5 -37.97 -4.26 21.34
C SER A 5 -37.39 -2.86 21.62
N ALA A 6 -37.78 -2.26 22.75
CA ALA A 6 -37.21 -1.02 23.23
C ALA A 6 -35.66 -1.11 23.38
N GLY A 7 -35.14 -2.32 23.65
CA GLY A 7 -33.70 -2.59 23.70
C GLY A 7 -32.98 -2.39 22.36
N SER A 8 -33.59 -2.78 21.24
CA SER A 8 -32.97 -2.56 19.92
C SER A 8 -32.98 -1.08 19.52
N ALA A 9 -34.00 -0.33 19.88
CA ALA A 9 -34.07 1.10 19.64
C ALA A 9 -33.02 1.85 20.47
N LEU A 10 -32.83 1.47 21.73
CA LEU A 10 -31.79 2.03 22.60
C LEU A 10 -30.39 1.73 22.05
N LEU A 11 -30.13 0.51 21.64
CA LEU A 11 -28.83 0.11 21.05
C LEU A 11 -28.53 0.90 19.79
N ILE A 12 -29.50 1.08 18.89
CA ILE A 12 -29.34 1.88 17.67
C ILE A 12 -29.07 3.34 18.04
N ALA A 13 -29.79 3.90 19.00
CA ALA A 13 -29.57 5.28 19.45
C ALA A 13 -28.14 5.48 20.01
N VAL A 14 -27.67 4.55 20.84
CA VAL A 14 -26.31 4.58 21.38
C VAL A 14 -25.25 4.50 20.26
N LEU A 15 -25.44 3.58 19.29
CA LEU A 15 -24.53 3.46 18.13
C LEU A 15 -24.54 4.73 17.26
N LEU A 16 -25.71 5.30 17.00
CA LEU A 16 -25.81 6.55 16.24
C LEU A 16 -25.09 7.71 16.93
N VAL A 17 -25.27 7.86 18.25
CA VAL A 17 -24.57 8.88 19.03
C VAL A 17 -23.05 8.62 19.00
N PHE A 18 -22.63 7.38 19.18
CA PHE A 18 -21.21 7.00 19.11
C PHE A 18 -20.60 7.34 17.75
N PHE A 19 -21.21 6.91 16.65
CA PHE A 19 -20.69 7.19 15.30
C PHE A 19 -20.78 8.70 14.98
N SER A 20 -21.79 9.40 15.44
CA SER A 20 -21.89 10.85 15.22
C SER A 20 -20.76 11.60 15.93
N LEU A 21 -20.43 11.23 17.17
CA LEU A 21 -19.39 11.91 17.95
C LEU A 21 -17.98 11.51 17.52
N PHE A 22 -17.75 10.22 17.23
CA PHE A 22 -16.41 9.70 17.00
C PHE A 22 -16.03 9.55 15.54
N LEU A 23 -16.98 9.57 14.61
CA LEU A 23 -16.73 9.49 13.19
C LEU A 23 -17.17 10.76 12.45
N ILE A 24 -18.46 11.13 12.55
CA ILE A 24 -19.01 12.22 11.75
C ILE A 24 -18.45 13.58 12.18
N LEU A 25 -18.41 13.85 13.48
CA LEU A 25 -17.93 15.13 14.00
C LEU A 25 -16.45 15.40 13.64
N PRO A 26 -15.48 14.48 13.87
CA PRO A 26 -14.10 14.69 13.46
C PRO A 26 -13.95 14.86 11.94
N VAL A 27 -14.66 14.06 11.14
CA VAL A 27 -14.64 14.19 9.67
C VAL A 27 -15.18 15.54 9.22
N TYR A 28 -16.29 16.00 9.85
CA TYR A 28 -16.87 17.31 9.56
C TYR A 28 -15.92 18.46 9.92
N THR A 29 -15.28 18.42 11.10
CA THR A 29 -14.32 19.46 11.51
C THR A 29 -13.13 19.53 10.57
N VAL A 30 -12.51 18.38 10.24
CA VAL A 30 -11.39 18.33 9.30
C VAL A 30 -11.82 18.82 7.91
N ALA A 31 -12.98 18.42 7.41
CA ALA A 31 -13.49 18.86 6.11
C ALA A 31 -13.77 20.37 6.11
N LYS A 32 -14.38 20.90 7.17
CA LYS A 32 -14.68 22.33 7.31
C LYS A 32 -13.40 23.17 7.31
N ASP A 33 -12.42 22.77 8.12
CA ASP A 33 -11.15 23.49 8.24
C ASP A 33 -10.31 23.34 6.96
N GLY A 34 -10.32 22.14 6.34
CA GLY A 34 -9.61 21.88 5.09
C GLY A 34 -10.20 22.59 3.86
N LEU A 35 -11.45 23.08 3.92
CA LEU A 35 -12.07 23.88 2.87
C LEU A 35 -11.89 25.39 3.08
N ASP A 36 -11.16 25.82 4.12
CA ASP A 36 -10.83 27.23 4.33
C ASP A 36 -9.97 27.74 3.14
N PRO A 37 -10.44 28.77 2.40
CA PRO A 37 -9.70 29.30 1.27
C PRO A 37 -8.30 29.81 1.64
N ALA A 38 -8.09 30.29 2.87
CA ALA A 38 -6.79 30.74 3.33
C ALA A 38 -5.81 29.58 3.48
N LEU A 39 -6.25 28.44 4.05
CA LEU A 39 -5.44 27.22 4.16
C LEU A 39 -5.15 26.60 2.79
N LEU A 40 -6.13 26.59 1.90
CA LEU A 40 -5.92 26.11 0.53
C LEU A 40 -4.91 26.99 -0.23
N ALA A 41 -4.99 28.31 -0.09
CA ALA A 41 -4.03 29.23 -0.68
C ALA A 41 -2.62 29.04 -0.10
N GLU A 42 -2.49 28.72 1.18
CA GLU A 42 -1.21 28.45 1.83
C GLU A 42 -0.52 27.22 1.25
N ILE A 43 -1.27 26.16 0.92
CA ILE A 43 -0.71 24.94 0.29
C ILE A 43 0.03 25.28 -1.01
N PHE A 44 -0.49 26.19 -1.81
CA PHE A 44 0.11 26.57 -3.09
C PHE A 44 1.19 27.65 -2.96
N ASN A 45 1.12 28.52 -1.95
CA ASN A 45 2.05 29.61 -1.74
C ASN A 45 3.27 29.20 -0.89
N ASN A 46 3.11 28.24 0.02
CA ASN A 46 4.20 27.74 0.87
C ASN A 46 4.99 26.66 0.11
N PHE A 47 6.29 26.91 -0.04
CA PHE A 47 7.20 25.99 -0.75
C PHE A 47 7.19 24.58 -0.15
N LEU A 48 7.18 24.45 1.20
CA LEU A 48 7.24 23.15 1.88
C LEU A 48 5.98 22.31 1.60
N TYR A 49 4.79 22.92 1.63
CA TYR A 49 3.55 22.20 1.35
C TYR A 49 3.44 21.78 -0.11
N ARG A 50 3.84 22.67 -1.03
CA ARG A 50 3.87 22.35 -2.46
C ARG A 50 4.87 21.25 -2.78
N GLU A 51 6.08 21.30 -2.22
CA GLU A 51 7.08 20.24 -2.37
C GLU A 51 6.58 18.92 -1.79
N GLY A 52 5.96 18.94 -0.60
CA GLY A 52 5.34 17.77 0.00
C GLY A 52 4.26 17.15 -0.88
N LEU A 53 3.41 17.97 -1.49
CA LEU A 53 2.35 17.51 -2.40
C LEU A 53 2.93 16.85 -3.66
N ILE A 54 3.92 17.48 -4.29
CA ILE A 54 4.58 16.94 -5.49
C ILE A 54 5.30 15.63 -5.17
N ASN A 55 6.02 15.58 -4.05
CA ASN A 55 6.72 14.37 -3.61
C ASN A 55 5.73 13.23 -3.32
N SER A 56 4.62 13.51 -2.62
CA SER A 56 3.59 12.53 -2.34
C SER A 56 2.97 11.97 -3.61
N LEU A 57 2.67 12.83 -4.60
CA LEU A 57 2.16 12.40 -5.89
C LEU A 57 3.19 11.56 -6.66
N GLY A 58 4.44 11.98 -6.65
CA GLY A 58 5.55 11.23 -7.25
C GLY A 58 5.72 9.85 -6.62
N ILE A 59 5.72 9.78 -5.28
CA ILE A 59 5.78 8.50 -4.55
C ILE A 59 4.59 7.61 -4.94
N ALA A 60 3.37 8.15 -4.96
CA ALA A 60 2.18 7.38 -5.31
C ALA A 60 2.26 6.77 -6.72
N ILE A 61 2.71 7.55 -7.71
CA ILE A 61 2.86 7.08 -9.10
C ILE A 61 3.92 6.00 -9.20
N VAL A 62 5.12 6.25 -8.66
CA VAL A 62 6.24 5.30 -8.75
C VAL A 62 5.92 4.03 -7.97
N THR A 63 5.36 4.14 -6.76
CA THR A 63 4.95 2.99 -5.94
C THR A 63 3.89 2.16 -6.67
N THR A 64 2.86 2.80 -7.25
CA THR A 64 1.81 2.07 -8.01
C THR A 64 2.40 1.29 -9.18
N PHE A 65 3.33 1.90 -9.91
CA PHE A 65 4.04 1.22 -10.99
C PHE A 65 4.84 0.01 -10.48
N LEU A 66 5.61 0.18 -9.42
CA LEU A 66 6.40 -0.90 -8.82
C LEU A 66 5.51 -2.01 -8.26
N VAL A 67 4.44 -1.67 -7.54
CA VAL A 67 3.47 -2.64 -7.03
C VAL A 67 2.88 -3.47 -8.16
N THR A 68 2.50 -2.83 -9.26
CA THR A 68 1.96 -3.52 -10.44
C THR A 68 3.00 -4.44 -11.07
N LEU A 69 4.23 -3.97 -11.21
CA LEU A 69 5.34 -4.75 -11.78
C LEU A 69 5.67 -6.00 -10.93
N ILE A 70 5.57 -5.88 -9.60
CA ILE A 70 5.85 -6.98 -8.67
C ILE A 70 4.65 -7.94 -8.57
N ALA A 71 3.41 -7.43 -8.53
CA ALA A 71 2.22 -8.23 -8.28
C ALA A 71 1.66 -8.94 -9.52
N LEU A 72 1.73 -8.30 -10.69
CA LEU A 72 1.09 -8.82 -11.91
C LEU A 72 1.71 -10.13 -12.42
N PRO A 73 3.05 -10.29 -12.52
CA PRO A 73 3.63 -11.53 -13.03
C PRO A 73 3.28 -12.75 -12.16
N PRO A 74 3.43 -12.73 -10.82
CA PRO A 74 3.06 -13.88 -10.02
C PRO A 74 1.56 -14.15 -9.99
N ALA A 75 0.69 -13.12 -10.12
CA ALA A 75 -0.75 -13.30 -10.23
C ALA A 75 -1.12 -14.04 -11.52
N LEU A 76 -0.53 -13.66 -12.66
CA LEU A 76 -0.73 -14.35 -13.94
C LEU A 76 -0.17 -15.77 -13.92
N LEU A 77 0.98 -16.01 -13.29
CA LEU A 77 1.54 -17.34 -13.11
C LEU A 77 0.63 -18.22 -12.27
N TYR A 78 0.10 -17.68 -11.18
CA TYR A 78 -0.81 -18.39 -10.29
C TYR A 78 -2.12 -18.76 -10.99
N ASP A 79 -2.67 -17.86 -11.79
CA ASP A 79 -3.93 -18.10 -12.50
C ASP A 79 -3.77 -19.10 -13.65
N ARG A 80 -2.73 -18.94 -14.48
CA ARG A 80 -2.61 -19.67 -15.75
C ARG A 80 -1.90 -21.01 -15.67
N PHE A 81 -1.10 -21.25 -14.63
CA PHE A 81 -0.24 -22.44 -14.57
C PHE A 81 -0.48 -23.27 -13.32
N GLU A 82 -0.45 -24.59 -13.49
CA GLU A 82 -0.37 -25.55 -12.41
C GLU A 82 1.07 -26.03 -12.27
N PHE A 83 1.65 -25.84 -11.08
CA PHE A 83 3.03 -26.22 -10.80
C PHE A 83 3.18 -26.74 -9.35
N PRO A 84 4.17 -27.61 -9.09
CA PRO A 84 4.42 -28.10 -7.76
C PRO A 84 4.79 -26.93 -6.82
N GLY A 85 4.16 -26.86 -5.65
CA GLY A 85 4.41 -25.78 -4.71
C GLY A 85 3.58 -24.48 -4.91
N LYS A 86 2.60 -24.48 -5.83
CA LYS A 86 1.72 -23.33 -6.12
C LYS A 86 1.13 -22.71 -4.86
N ASN A 87 0.61 -23.52 -3.93
CA ASN A 87 0.03 -23.03 -2.68
C ASN A 87 1.09 -22.42 -1.75
N TRP A 88 2.29 -23.00 -1.72
CA TRP A 88 3.40 -22.45 -0.93
C TRP A 88 3.90 -21.13 -1.49
N SER A 89 4.00 -21.00 -2.82
CA SER A 89 4.37 -19.73 -3.45
C SER A 89 3.33 -18.65 -3.18
N HIS A 90 2.05 -18.99 -3.21
CA HIS A 90 0.97 -18.07 -2.84
C HIS A 90 1.10 -17.56 -1.41
N LEU A 91 1.32 -18.46 -0.45
CA LEU A 91 1.55 -18.08 0.95
C LEU A 91 2.81 -17.23 1.13
N ALA A 92 3.90 -17.56 0.44
CA ALA A 92 5.14 -16.82 0.49
C ALA A 92 4.99 -15.38 -0.06
N ILE A 93 4.24 -15.21 -1.16
CA ILE A 93 3.94 -13.90 -1.74
C ILE A 93 3.13 -13.04 -0.77
N MET A 94 2.25 -13.65 0.01
CA MET A 94 1.43 -12.94 1.00
C MET A 94 2.13 -12.71 2.35
N ALA A 95 3.27 -13.36 2.61
CA ALA A 95 3.96 -13.27 3.90
C ALA A 95 4.27 -11.83 4.37
N PRO A 96 4.68 -10.88 3.52
CA PRO A 96 4.93 -9.51 3.95
C PRO A 96 3.70 -8.79 4.50
N MET A 97 2.49 -9.19 4.12
CA MET A 97 1.24 -8.60 4.64
C MET A 97 1.00 -8.93 6.12
N ILE A 98 1.60 -10.02 6.61
CA ILE A 98 1.49 -10.45 8.02
C ILE A 98 2.38 -9.59 8.92
N LEU A 99 3.45 -9.02 8.38
CA LEU A 99 4.39 -8.21 9.13
C LEU A 99 3.84 -6.78 9.36
N PRO A 100 3.87 -6.28 10.61
CA PRO A 100 3.55 -4.87 10.84
C PRO A 100 4.47 -3.95 10.03
N PRO A 101 3.96 -2.85 9.45
CA PRO A 101 4.74 -1.97 8.57
C PRO A 101 6.05 -1.47 9.18
N PHE A 102 6.06 -1.17 10.49
CA PHE A 102 7.26 -0.70 11.17
C PHE A 102 8.37 -1.76 11.24
N VAL A 103 8.02 -3.05 11.29
CA VAL A 103 9.02 -4.15 11.28
C VAL A 103 9.69 -4.21 9.92
N GLY A 104 8.93 -4.02 8.84
CA GLY A 104 9.47 -3.87 7.49
C GLY A 104 10.44 -2.69 7.40
N ALA A 105 10.07 -1.53 7.93
CA ALA A 105 10.92 -0.34 7.94
C ALA A 105 12.23 -0.56 8.71
N LEU A 106 12.18 -1.22 9.89
CA LEU A 106 13.37 -1.59 10.64
C LEU A 106 14.27 -2.57 9.87
N GLY A 107 13.67 -3.57 9.21
CA GLY A 107 14.39 -4.51 8.36
C GLY A 107 15.11 -3.80 7.21
N PHE A 108 14.43 -2.87 6.54
CA PHE A 108 15.03 -2.02 5.50
C PHE A 108 16.21 -1.20 6.04
N GLN A 109 16.04 -0.58 7.20
CA GLN A 109 17.11 0.18 7.84
C GLN A 109 18.32 -0.69 8.18
N GLN A 110 18.09 -1.93 8.62
CA GLN A 110 19.19 -2.86 8.92
C GLN A 110 19.91 -3.36 7.68
N ILE A 111 19.21 -3.49 6.55
CA ILE A 111 19.81 -3.95 5.28
C ILE A 111 20.46 -2.79 4.53
N LEU A 112 19.73 -1.69 4.32
CA LEU A 112 20.11 -0.57 3.45
C LEU A 112 20.69 0.63 4.20
N GLY A 113 20.63 0.66 5.54
CA GLY A 113 21.19 1.74 6.34
C GLY A 113 22.69 1.91 6.12
N TYR A 114 23.23 3.07 6.45
CA TYR A 114 24.66 3.37 6.28
C TYR A 114 25.59 2.37 6.98
N TYR A 115 25.16 1.81 8.11
CA TYR A 115 25.84 0.73 8.83
C TYR A 115 25.16 -0.62 8.63
N GLY A 116 24.29 -0.74 7.63
CA GLY A 116 23.53 -1.95 7.35
C GLY A 116 24.37 -3.03 6.65
N VAL A 117 23.74 -4.20 6.48
CA VAL A 117 24.39 -5.40 5.92
C VAL A 117 24.95 -5.14 4.53
N LEU A 118 24.22 -4.44 3.66
CA LEU A 118 24.66 -4.17 2.29
C LEU A 118 25.94 -3.32 2.26
N ASN A 119 25.99 -2.27 3.05
CA ASN A 119 27.18 -1.44 3.20
C ASN A 119 28.34 -2.19 3.90
N GLY A 120 28.03 -3.13 4.77
CA GLY A 120 29.04 -4.05 5.34
C GLY A 120 29.70 -4.91 4.25
N ILE A 121 28.91 -5.44 3.33
CA ILE A 121 29.41 -6.21 2.17
C ILE A 121 30.23 -5.32 1.25
N LEU A 122 29.75 -4.12 0.89
CA LEU A 122 30.50 -3.17 0.06
C LEU A 122 31.85 -2.83 0.67
N ALA A 123 31.89 -2.53 1.97
CA ALA A 123 33.13 -2.24 2.69
C ALA A 123 34.10 -3.43 2.71
N SER A 124 33.59 -4.67 2.83
CA SER A 124 34.45 -5.89 2.76
C SER A 124 35.06 -6.11 1.37
N LEU A 125 34.44 -5.57 0.32
CA LEU A 125 34.93 -5.60 -1.06
C LEU A 125 35.83 -4.39 -1.40
N GLY A 126 36.12 -3.53 -0.41
CA GLY A 126 36.93 -2.32 -0.61
C GLY A 126 36.19 -1.17 -1.30
N LEU A 127 34.85 -1.25 -1.36
CA LEU A 127 34.00 -0.20 -1.94
C LEU A 127 33.54 0.78 -0.86
N GLU A 128 33.29 2.03 -1.27
CA GLU A 128 32.73 3.04 -0.38
C GLU A 128 31.29 2.72 0.02
N ARG A 129 30.93 3.16 1.22
CA ARG A 129 29.54 3.04 1.70
C ARG A 129 28.64 4.00 0.96
N ILE A 130 27.41 3.54 0.64
CA ILE A 130 26.39 4.30 -0.08
C ILE A 130 25.28 4.64 0.90
N ASP A 131 24.84 5.89 0.91
CA ASP A 131 23.66 6.30 1.69
C ASP A 131 22.37 6.03 0.90
N PHE A 132 21.90 4.78 0.95
CA PHE A 132 20.69 4.35 0.23
C PHE A 132 19.40 4.96 0.79
N LEU A 133 19.36 5.30 2.09
CA LEU A 133 18.16 5.79 2.77
C LEU A 133 18.15 7.31 2.96
N GLY A 134 19.28 7.97 2.71
CA GLY A 134 19.44 9.41 2.79
C GLY A 134 19.66 10.06 1.43
N GLY A 135 19.93 11.35 1.46
CA GLY A 135 20.25 12.13 0.25
C GLY A 135 19.22 11.98 -0.87
N GLU A 136 19.71 11.78 -2.09
CA GLU A 136 18.87 11.62 -3.29
C GLU A 136 18.21 10.25 -3.37
N GLY A 137 18.73 9.23 -2.67
CA GLY A 137 18.20 7.87 -2.64
C GLY A 137 16.92 7.70 -1.84
N LYS A 138 16.61 8.61 -0.91
CA LYS A 138 15.47 8.52 0.02
C LYS A 138 14.13 8.36 -0.68
N PHE A 139 13.91 9.03 -1.80
CA PHE A 139 12.67 8.95 -2.58
C PHE A 139 12.43 7.53 -3.09
N PHE A 140 13.43 6.93 -3.72
CA PHE A 140 13.33 5.56 -4.23
C PHE A 140 13.26 4.53 -3.11
N ALA A 141 13.97 4.74 -2.01
CA ALA A 141 13.91 3.86 -0.84
C ALA A 141 12.47 3.79 -0.27
N VAL A 142 11.79 4.93 -0.13
CA VAL A 142 10.39 4.99 0.29
C VAL A 142 9.49 4.28 -0.72
N CYS A 143 9.62 4.54 -2.02
CA CYS A 143 8.82 3.91 -3.06
C CYS A 143 8.97 2.37 -3.06
N ILE A 144 10.19 1.87 -2.91
CA ILE A 144 10.47 0.42 -2.87
C ILE A 144 9.87 -0.19 -1.60
N MET A 145 10.06 0.44 -0.44
CA MET A 145 9.53 -0.05 0.83
C MET A 145 8.00 -0.13 0.79
N GLU A 146 7.34 0.92 0.32
CA GLU A 146 5.88 0.96 0.14
C GLU A 146 5.42 -0.09 -0.87
N ALA A 147 6.14 -0.27 -1.99
CA ALA A 147 5.80 -1.26 -3.00
C ALA A 147 5.88 -2.68 -2.44
N LEU A 148 6.92 -3.00 -1.66
CA LEU A 148 7.07 -4.31 -1.01
C LEU A 148 6.05 -4.55 0.09
N HIS A 149 5.45 -3.51 0.65
CA HIS A 149 4.36 -3.64 1.61
C HIS A 149 3.00 -3.80 0.94
N LEU A 150 2.77 -3.09 -0.17
CA LEU A 150 1.46 -3.03 -0.82
C LEU A 150 1.23 -4.09 -1.90
N TYR A 151 2.29 -4.68 -2.49
CA TYR A 151 2.12 -5.63 -3.59
C TYR A 151 1.26 -6.86 -3.25
N PRO A 152 1.24 -7.40 -2.01
CA PRO A 152 0.39 -8.56 -1.72
C PRO A 152 -1.10 -8.24 -1.81
N ILE A 153 -1.49 -7.00 -1.49
CA ILE A 153 -2.88 -6.52 -1.60
C ILE A 153 -3.31 -6.51 -3.07
N LEU A 154 -2.48 -5.94 -3.96
CA LEU A 154 -2.77 -5.95 -5.39
C LEU A 154 -2.74 -7.37 -5.97
N TYR A 155 -1.77 -8.19 -5.56
CA TYR A 155 -1.68 -9.60 -5.95
C TYR A 155 -2.98 -10.37 -5.65
N LEU A 156 -3.51 -10.26 -4.43
CA LEU A 156 -4.78 -10.89 -4.06
C LEU A 156 -5.95 -10.42 -4.91
N ASN A 157 -6.04 -9.11 -5.15
CA ASN A 157 -7.09 -8.56 -6.00
C ASN A 157 -6.98 -9.07 -7.44
N LEU A 158 -5.76 -9.15 -7.99
CA LEU A 158 -5.52 -9.67 -9.34
C LEU A 158 -5.87 -11.16 -9.44
N VAL A 159 -5.43 -12.00 -8.49
CA VAL A 159 -5.78 -13.43 -8.47
C VAL A 159 -7.29 -13.62 -8.41
N THR A 160 -7.98 -12.84 -7.56
CA THR A 160 -9.44 -12.90 -7.44
C THR A 160 -10.13 -12.44 -8.73
N ALA A 161 -9.65 -11.35 -9.34
CA ALA A 161 -10.22 -10.82 -10.58
C ALA A 161 -10.02 -11.78 -11.75
N LEU A 162 -8.83 -12.37 -11.89
CA LEU A 162 -8.50 -13.34 -12.95
C LEU A 162 -9.35 -14.61 -12.78
N GLY A 163 -9.48 -15.13 -11.55
CA GLY A 163 -10.29 -16.32 -11.28
C GLY A 163 -11.81 -16.14 -11.49
N ASN A 164 -12.28 -14.89 -11.60
CA ASN A 164 -13.70 -14.59 -11.92
C ASN A 164 -13.96 -14.37 -13.42
N ILE A 165 -12.94 -14.47 -14.28
CA ILE A 165 -13.10 -14.38 -15.74
C ILE A 165 -13.79 -15.66 -16.23
N ASP A 166 -14.90 -15.51 -16.98
CA ASP A 166 -15.63 -16.63 -17.55
C ASP A 166 -14.72 -17.39 -18.57
N PRO A 167 -14.50 -18.70 -18.38
CA PRO A 167 -13.72 -19.51 -19.31
C PRO A 167 -14.22 -19.42 -20.77
N ALA A 168 -15.51 -19.21 -20.98
CA ALA A 168 -16.09 -19.04 -22.31
C ALA A 168 -15.50 -17.84 -23.08
N MET A 169 -15.06 -16.80 -22.38
CA MET A 169 -14.38 -15.66 -23.00
C MET A 169 -12.98 -16.03 -23.54
N ASN A 170 -12.27 -16.89 -22.80
CA ASN A 170 -10.95 -17.38 -23.24
C ASN A 170 -11.09 -18.33 -24.43
N GLU A 171 -12.11 -19.20 -24.44
CA GLU A 171 -12.40 -20.09 -25.58
C GLU A 171 -12.83 -19.30 -26.83
N ALA A 172 -13.64 -18.26 -26.67
CA ALA A 172 -14.02 -17.39 -27.78
C ALA A 172 -12.80 -16.65 -28.38
N ALA A 173 -11.89 -16.16 -27.55
CA ALA A 173 -10.67 -15.50 -27.99
C ALA A 173 -9.72 -16.48 -28.72
N ALA A 174 -9.66 -17.74 -28.31
CA ALA A 174 -8.83 -18.76 -28.96
C ALA A 174 -9.37 -19.21 -30.33
N ASN A 175 -10.66 -18.99 -30.61
CA ASN A 175 -11.31 -19.32 -31.88
C ASN A 175 -11.32 -18.17 -32.90
N LEU A 176 -10.77 -17.00 -32.55
CA LEU A 176 -10.58 -15.84 -33.43
C LEU A 176 -9.15 -15.76 -33.97
#